data_2d955f81d3b24301eec9351d40705fb3
#
_entry.id   2d955f81d3b24301eec9351d40705fb3
#
_cell.length_a   1.000
_cell.length_b   1.000
_cell.length_c   1.000
_cell.angle_alpha   90.00
_cell.angle_beta   90.00
_cell.angle_gamma   90.00
#
_symmetry.space_group_name_H-M   'P 1'
#
loop_
_entity.id
_entity.type
_entity.pdbx_description
1 polymer ?
#
loop_
_entity_poly.entity_id
_entity_poly.type
_entity_poly.pdbx_seq_one_letter_code
_entity_poly.pdbx_strand_id
1 'polypeptide(L)'
;MGSARSVTINGLKIGGGAPVRVESMLKSRLTDLAACLHETERLAAAGCELARVALPDIALAPAFAALVKQSPLTLMADIHFDHRLALAAIDAGCSSVRINPGNMSHAAGLAEVVAAAETNGVVIRIGANGGSLNNAQLERCGGDRGAALVLAVEEQLRLLLDKNFSNVIISAKSSSVAETVRANLLLANKYPFPLHVGITEAGNGNSGVVKGAAGIALMLSQGVGDTLRVSLTAPGEEEVETGYNILAALGLRSRGWELVSCPTCGRRRVEVAELVARLKKLLPPAAAPGVTVAVMGCEVNGPKEAAGADFGVAGCPDGFIVFKKGAFACRGSMDEFEEIVAREFAELLNQ
;
A
#
# COMPACT_ATOMS: atom_id res chain seq x y z
N MET A 1 -6.66 3.03 15.34
CA MET A 1 -6.98 1.64 15.02
C MET A 1 -5.70 0.99 14.51
N GLY A 2 -5.67 -0.30 14.30
CA GLY A 2 -4.46 -1.07 13.99
C GLY A 2 -4.09 -1.99 15.15
N SER A 3 -2.99 -2.71 15.01
CA SER A 3 -2.48 -3.63 16.05
C SER A 3 -2.11 -2.90 17.33
N ALA A 4 -2.24 -3.60 18.47
CA ALA A 4 -1.86 -3.03 19.77
C ALA A 4 -0.32 -2.92 19.92
N ARG A 5 0.42 -3.82 19.28
CA ARG A 5 1.89 -3.76 19.21
C ARG A 5 2.36 -2.99 17.99
N SER A 6 3.58 -2.45 18.09
CA SER A 6 4.28 -1.85 16.96
C SER A 6 5.65 -2.49 16.80
N VAL A 7 6.14 -2.44 15.56
CA VAL A 7 7.53 -2.74 15.20
C VAL A 7 8.13 -1.52 14.47
N THR A 8 9.45 -1.46 14.37
CA THR A 8 10.12 -0.38 13.65
C THR A 8 11.11 -0.97 12.67
N ILE A 9 11.01 -0.61 11.39
CA ILE A 9 11.90 -1.03 10.31
C ILE A 9 12.62 0.21 9.81
N ASN A 10 13.92 0.34 10.10
CA ASN A 10 14.74 1.49 9.70
C ASN A 10 14.06 2.86 9.99
N GLY A 11 13.57 3.04 11.21
CA GLY A 11 12.85 4.25 11.63
C GLY A 11 11.37 4.31 11.24
N LEU A 12 10.91 3.43 10.34
CA LEU A 12 9.50 3.36 9.93
C LEU A 12 8.68 2.58 10.96
N LYS A 13 7.88 3.29 11.76
CA LYS A 13 6.97 2.66 12.72
C LYS A 13 5.77 2.05 12.02
N ILE A 14 5.43 0.79 12.37
CA ILE A 14 4.32 0.00 11.83
C ILE A 14 3.52 -0.56 13.00
N GLY A 15 2.21 -0.37 13.02
CA GLY A 15 1.34 -0.77 14.12
C GLY A 15 1.34 0.21 15.29
N GLY A 16 0.64 -0.11 16.36
CA GLY A 16 0.54 0.72 17.56
C GLY A 16 -0.05 2.12 17.29
N GLY A 17 -1.04 2.20 16.38
CA GLY A 17 -1.69 3.44 15.98
C GLY A 17 -0.90 4.29 14.97
N ALA A 18 0.24 3.82 14.45
CA ALA A 18 0.94 4.50 13.37
C ALA A 18 0.09 4.48 12.08
N PRO A 19 0.31 5.45 11.16
CA PRO A 19 -0.38 5.44 9.87
C PRO A 19 -0.13 4.15 9.09
N VAL A 20 -1.15 3.64 8.39
CA VAL A 20 -1.02 2.46 7.52
C VAL A 20 0.04 2.72 6.45
N ARG A 21 1.01 1.81 6.30
CA ARG A 21 2.13 1.96 5.37
C ARG A 21 1.82 1.32 4.03
N VAL A 22 2.28 1.96 2.95
CA VAL A 22 2.14 1.47 1.59
C VAL A 22 3.43 0.77 1.17
N GLU A 23 3.31 -0.52 0.85
CA GLU A 23 4.41 -1.35 0.38
C GLU A 23 4.27 -1.69 -1.10
N SER A 24 5.41 -1.97 -1.74
CA SER A 24 5.47 -2.63 -3.05
C SER A 24 6.52 -3.76 -3.04
N MET A 25 6.75 -4.34 -4.20
CA MET A 25 7.77 -5.38 -4.39
C MET A 25 8.50 -5.14 -5.70
N LEU A 26 9.82 -5.16 -5.66
CA LEU A 26 10.65 -5.03 -6.85
C LEU A 26 10.35 -6.18 -7.82
N LYS A 27 10.24 -5.81 -9.09
CA LYS A 27 10.05 -6.73 -10.24
C LYS A 27 11.35 -6.95 -11.00
N SER A 28 12.30 -6.02 -10.86
CA SER A 28 13.66 -6.15 -11.39
C SER A 28 14.42 -7.26 -10.66
N ARG A 29 15.29 -7.95 -11.38
CA ARG A 29 16.09 -9.04 -10.83
C ARG A 29 17.37 -8.48 -10.22
N LEU A 30 17.82 -9.00 -9.09
CA LEU A 30 19.09 -8.62 -8.43
C LEU A 30 20.35 -8.84 -9.29
N THR A 31 20.25 -9.60 -10.37
CA THR A 31 21.30 -9.72 -11.38
C THR A 31 21.55 -8.41 -12.16
N ASP A 32 20.60 -7.47 -12.11
CA ASP A 32 20.70 -6.13 -12.66
C ASP A 32 20.48 -5.10 -11.54
N LEU A 33 21.57 -4.76 -10.85
CA LEU A 33 21.54 -3.81 -9.74
C LEU A 33 21.09 -2.42 -10.18
N ALA A 34 21.46 -1.97 -11.37
CA ALA A 34 21.10 -0.65 -11.88
C ALA A 34 19.58 -0.55 -12.11
N ALA A 35 18.98 -1.58 -12.70
CA ALA A 35 17.53 -1.66 -12.86
C ALA A 35 16.80 -1.69 -11.50
N CYS A 36 17.33 -2.43 -10.51
CA CYS A 36 16.77 -2.45 -9.16
C CYS A 36 16.83 -1.07 -8.50
N LEU A 37 17.96 -0.36 -8.59
CA LEU A 37 18.10 0.99 -8.02
C LEU A 37 17.13 1.96 -8.67
N HIS A 38 17.08 1.99 -9.99
CA HIS A 38 16.14 2.84 -10.73
C HIS A 38 14.66 2.52 -10.37
N GLU A 39 14.32 1.24 -10.15
CA GLU A 39 12.98 0.87 -9.70
C GLU A 39 12.71 1.37 -8.27
N THR A 40 13.68 1.29 -7.34
CA THR A 40 13.51 1.84 -5.99
C THR A 40 13.32 3.36 -5.99
N GLU A 41 14.00 4.09 -6.89
CA GLU A 41 13.82 5.53 -7.06
C GLU A 41 12.41 5.87 -7.55
N ARG A 42 11.90 5.16 -8.57
CA ARG A 42 10.53 5.36 -9.07
C ARG A 42 9.48 5.03 -8.00
N LEU A 43 9.64 3.93 -7.28
CA LEU A 43 8.76 3.55 -6.18
C LEU A 43 8.78 4.59 -5.05
N ALA A 44 9.96 5.13 -4.70
CA ALA A 44 10.09 6.20 -3.71
C ALA A 44 9.37 7.47 -4.18
N ALA A 45 9.58 7.88 -5.44
CA ALA A 45 8.88 9.00 -6.04
C ALA A 45 7.36 8.78 -6.09
N ALA A 46 6.89 7.55 -6.28
CA ALA A 46 5.48 7.18 -6.17
C ALA A 46 4.96 7.18 -4.71
N GLY A 47 5.83 7.21 -3.70
CA GLY A 47 5.50 7.26 -2.27
C GLY A 47 5.47 5.90 -1.59
N CYS A 48 6.06 4.87 -2.19
CA CYS A 48 6.33 3.62 -1.49
C CYS A 48 7.16 3.88 -0.23
N GLU A 49 6.81 3.22 0.87
CA GLU A 49 7.49 3.42 2.15
C GLU A 49 8.39 2.22 2.52
N LEU A 50 8.06 1.05 1.99
CA LEU A 50 8.79 -0.20 2.20
C LEU A 50 8.71 -1.05 0.93
N ALA A 51 9.85 -1.46 0.39
CA ALA A 51 9.86 -2.32 -0.79
C ALA A 51 10.43 -3.70 -0.47
N ARG A 52 9.74 -4.75 -0.92
CA ARG A 52 10.20 -6.13 -0.78
C ARG A 52 11.05 -6.54 -1.97
N VAL A 53 12.15 -7.24 -1.70
CA VAL A 53 13.13 -7.69 -2.70
C VAL A 53 13.36 -9.19 -2.54
N ALA A 54 13.17 -9.96 -3.61
CA ALA A 54 13.49 -11.38 -3.60
C ALA A 54 15.01 -11.60 -3.57
N LEU A 55 15.49 -12.41 -2.62
CA LEU A 55 16.86 -12.90 -2.57
C LEU A 55 16.85 -14.42 -2.74
N PRO A 56 16.87 -14.91 -3.99
CA PRO A 56 16.67 -16.34 -4.28
C PRO A 56 17.93 -17.19 -4.17
N ASP A 57 19.13 -16.58 -4.21
CA ASP A 57 20.42 -17.27 -4.22
C ASP A 57 21.45 -16.50 -3.41
N ILE A 58 22.31 -17.24 -2.69
CA ILE A 58 23.40 -16.68 -1.88
C ILE A 58 24.42 -15.93 -2.73
N ALA A 59 24.63 -16.33 -3.97
CA ALA A 59 25.51 -15.63 -4.91
C ALA A 59 25.07 -14.18 -5.18
N LEU A 60 23.80 -13.85 -4.96
CA LEU A 60 23.26 -12.50 -5.11
C LEU A 60 23.36 -11.65 -3.83
N ALA A 61 23.85 -12.20 -2.71
CA ALA A 61 23.99 -11.45 -1.46
C ALA A 61 24.84 -10.18 -1.60
N PRO A 62 25.95 -10.14 -2.36
CA PRO A 62 26.71 -8.90 -2.59
C PRO A 62 25.91 -7.83 -3.33
N ALA A 63 25.12 -8.23 -4.35
CA ALA A 63 24.25 -7.30 -5.09
C ALA A 63 23.12 -6.78 -4.19
N PHE A 64 22.53 -7.66 -3.35
CA PHE A 64 21.53 -7.27 -2.37
C PHE A 64 22.11 -6.27 -1.35
N ALA A 65 23.32 -6.50 -0.82
CA ALA A 65 23.98 -5.58 0.09
C ALA A 65 24.23 -4.21 -0.54
N ALA A 66 24.66 -4.18 -1.81
CA ALA A 66 24.83 -2.94 -2.56
C ALA A 66 23.49 -2.20 -2.75
N LEU A 67 22.41 -2.94 -3.03
CA LEU A 67 21.07 -2.37 -3.15
C LEU A 67 20.58 -1.79 -1.82
N VAL A 68 20.72 -2.50 -0.70
CA VAL A 68 20.35 -2.02 0.65
C VAL A 68 21.05 -0.71 0.99
N LYS A 69 22.34 -0.60 0.64
CA LYS A 69 23.16 0.59 0.93
C LYS A 69 22.78 1.81 0.09
N GLN A 70 22.32 1.62 -1.14
CA GLN A 70 22.13 2.70 -2.13
C GLN A 70 20.65 3.06 -2.33
N SER A 71 19.72 2.17 -1.98
CA SER A 71 18.28 2.41 -2.15
C SER A 71 17.78 3.59 -1.32
N PRO A 72 16.98 4.49 -1.89
CA PRO A 72 16.29 5.54 -1.13
C PRO A 72 15.14 4.98 -0.29
N LEU A 73 14.75 3.72 -0.50
CA LEU A 73 13.67 3.04 0.21
C LEU A 73 14.20 2.11 1.28
N THR A 74 13.44 1.97 2.35
CA THR A 74 13.58 0.85 3.28
C THR A 74 13.25 -0.46 2.55
N LEU A 75 14.14 -1.46 2.67
CA LEU A 75 13.98 -2.74 1.99
C LEU A 75 13.65 -3.87 2.97
N MET A 76 12.90 -4.85 2.48
CA MET A 76 12.60 -6.12 3.14
C MET A 76 13.07 -7.27 2.25
N ALA A 77 13.96 -8.12 2.75
CA ALA A 77 14.37 -9.31 2.01
C ALA A 77 13.26 -10.37 2.01
N ASP A 78 12.93 -10.91 0.84
CA ASP A 78 11.97 -12.03 0.69
C ASP A 78 12.75 -13.34 0.52
N ILE A 79 12.72 -14.16 1.54
CA ILE A 79 13.54 -15.36 1.68
C ILE A 79 12.67 -16.61 1.65
N HIS A 80 13.06 -17.57 0.84
CA HIS A 80 12.43 -18.87 0.77
C HIS A 80 13.45 -19.98 1.07
N PHE A 81 13.06 -20.94 1.92
CA PHE A 81 13.73 -22.21 2.22
C PHE A 81 15.08 -22.14 2.92
N ASP A 82 16.03 -21.32 2.49
CA ASP A 82 17.40 -21.30 2.98
C ASP A 82 17.63 -20.18 4.01
N HIS A 83 17.88 -20.57 5.26
CA HIS A 83 18.17 -19.65 6.37
C HIS A 83 19.41 -18.79 6.14
N ARG A 84 20.42 -19.29 5.38
CA ARG A 84 21.65 -18.55 5.08
C ARG A 84 21.39 -17.28 4.29
N LEU A 85 20.33 -17.28 3.46
CA LEU A 85 19.89 -16.06 2.75
C LEU A 85 19.35 -15.02 3.71
N ALA A 86 18.62 -15.42 4.76
CA ALA A 86 18.14 -14.50 5.79
C ALA A 86 19.31 -13.92 6.60
N LEU A 87 20.29 -14.73 6.97
CA LEU A 87 21.50 -14.25 7.63
C LEU A 87 22.28 -13.26 6.75
N ALA A 88 22.50 -13.59 5.48
CA ALA A 88 23.18 -12.70 4.54
C ALA A 88 22.42 -11.38 4.35
N ALA A 89 21.09 -11.38 4.35
CA ALA A 89 20.30 -10.16 4.29
C ALA A 89 20.44 -9.31 5.56
N ILE A 90 20.47 -9.93 6.74
CA ILE A 90 20.70 -9.25 8.02
C ILE A 90 22.10 -8.66 8.06
N ASP A 91 23.13 -9.42 7.66
CA ASP A 91 24.52 -8.96 7.60
C ASP A 91 24.73 -7.82 6.60
N ALA A 92 23.90 -7.76 5.54
CA ALA A 92 23.86 -6.64 4.60
C ALA A 92 23.22 -5.37 5.18
N GLY A 93 22.73 -5.40 6.43
CA GLY A 93 22.07 -4.27 7.08
C GLY A 93 20.57 -4.14 6.76
N CYS A 94 19.93 -5.19 6.20
CA CYS A 94 18.51 -5.17 5.95
C CYS A 94 17.73 -5.26 7.27
N SER A 95 16.90 -4.26 7.55
CA SER A 95 16.18 -4.14 8.83
C SER A 95 14.90 -5.01 8.91
N SER A 96 14.58 -5.73 7.85
CA SER A 96 13.42 -6.64 7.83
C SER A 96 13.60 -7.80 6.85
N VAL A 97 13.15 -8.98 7.27
CA VAL A 97 13.13 -10.18 6.41
C VAL A 97 11.75 -10.81 6.41
N ARG A 98 11.29 -11.25 5.25
CA ARG A 98 10.10 -12.08 5.12
C ARG A 98 10.53 -13.53 4.94
N ILE A 99 10.09 -14.38 5.85
CA ILE A 99 10.39 -15.82 5.83
C ILE A 99 9.12 -16.65 6.02
N ASN A 100 9.22 -17.94 5.70
CA ASN A 100 8.28 -18.94 6.17
C ASN A 100 9.03 -19.92 7.09
N PRO A 101 8.93 -19.76 8.42
CA PRO A 101 9.66 -20.59 9.38
C PRO A 101 9.40 -22.09 9.21
N GLY A 102 8.19 -22.47 8.79
CA GLY A 102 7.82 -23.87 8.56
C GLY A 102 8.49 -24.52 7.34
N ASN A 103 9.01 -23.71 6.41
CA ASN A 103 9.70 -24.19 5.21
C ASN A 103 11.23 -24.09 5.31
N MET A 104 11.76 -23.63 6.44
CA MET A 104 13.21 -23.58 6.64
C MET A 104 13.76 -24.99 6.86
N SER A 105 14.82 -25.32 6.15
CA SER A 105 15.37 -26.67 6.02
C SER A 105 15.82 -27.33 7.32
N HIS A 106 16.07 -26.56 8.40
CA HIS A 106 16.49 -27.07 9.71
C HIS A 106 16.02 -26.16 10.85
N ALA A 107 15.58 -26.75 11.95
CA ALA A 107 15.21 -26.03 13.18
C ALA A 107 16.38 -25.21 13.77
N ALA A 108 17.63 -25.65 13.58
CA ALA A 108 18.83 -24.91 13.95
C ALA A 108 18.97 -23.60 13.16
N GLY A 109 18.72 -23.63 11.84
CA GLY A 109 18.80 -22.44 11.00
C GLY A 109 17.80 -21.35 11.38
N LEU A 110 16.58 -21.73 11.81
CA LEU A 110 15.64 -20.75 12.36
C LEU A 110 16.15 -20.12 13.66
N ALA A 111 16.84 -20.89 14.53
CA ALA A 111 17.41 -20.32 15.74
C ALA A 111 18.52 -19.30 15.44
N GLU A 112 19.36 -19.57 14.45
CA GLU A 112 20.40 -18.64 14.00
C GLU A 112 19.80 -17.34 13.45
N VAL A 113 18.75 -17.44 12.61
CA VAL A 113 18.06 -16.25 12.07
C VAL A 113 17.41 -15.43 13.18
N VAL A 114 16.76 -16.08 14.16
CA VAL A 114 16.15 -15.39 15.30
C VAL A 114 17.22 -14.66 16.13
N ALA A 115 18.33 -15.34 16.45
CA ALA A 115 19.42 -14.72 17.22
C ALA A 115 20.05 -13.52 16.48
N ALA A 116 20.27 -13.65 15.17
CA ALA A 116 20.76 -12.56 14.35
C ALA A 116 19.74 -11.39 14.29
N ALA A 117 18.45 -11.70 14.15
CA ALA A 117 17.39 -10.70 14.12
C ALA A 117 17.26 -9.95 15.46
N GLU A 118 17.37 -10.64 16.60
CA GLU A 118 17.38 -10.01 17.93
C GLU A 118 18.58 -9.08 18.10
N THR A 119 19.78 -9.56 17.76
CA THR A 119 21.02 -8.78 17.89
C THR A 119 21.00 -7.49 17.09
N ASN A 120 20.41 -7.55 15.87
CA ASN A 120 20.39 -6.41 14.93
C ASN A 120 19.05 -5.64 14.93
N GLY A 121 18.10 -5.99 15.80
CA GLY A 121 16.78 -5.34 15.86
C GLY A 121 15.92 -5.55 14.60
N VAL A 122 16.15 -6.63 13.86
CA VAL A 122 15.48 -6.92 12.58
C VAL A 122 14.05 -7.40 12.82
N VAL A 123 13.12 -6.90 12.02
CA VAL A 123 11.72 -7.35 12.03
C VAL A 123 11.57 -8.58 11.13
N ILE A 124 10.95 -9.63 11.65
CA ILE A 124 10.61 -10.82 10.87
C ILE A 124 9.15 -10.75 10.46
N ARG A 125 8.89 -10.74 9.15
CA ARG A 125 7.53 -10.94 8.64
C ARG A 125 7.31 -12.40 8.28
N ILE A 126 6.27 -12.98 8.87
CA ILE A 126 5.76 -14.31 8.53
C ILE A 126 4.43 -14.20 7.80
N GLY A 127 4.08 -15.23 7.04
CA GLY A 127 2.77 -15.21 6.40
C GLY A 127 2.44 -16.44 5.57
N ALA A 128 1.15 -16.71 5.49
CA ALA A 128 0.58 -17.76 4.66
C ALA A 128 -0.13 -17.18 3.45
N ASN A 129 0.03 -17.86 2.32
CA ASN A 129 -0.75 -17.61 1.11
C ASN A 129 -1.66 -18.81 0.83
N GLY A 130 -2.84 -18.56 0.25
CA GLY A 130 -3.81 -19.62 -0.08
C GLY A 130 -3.24 -20.74 -0.97
N GLY A 131 -2.26 -20.41 -1.83
CA GLY A 131 -1.56 -21.40 -2.67
C GLY A 131 -0.50 -22.22 -1.93
N SER A 132 -0.10 -21.83 -0.71
CA SER A 132 0.89 -22.54 0.11
C SER A 132 0.27 -23.40 1.23
N LEU A 133 -1.06 -23.45 1.30
CA LEU A 133 -1.77 -24.32 2.25
C LEU A 133 -1.56 -25.80 1.91
N ASN A 134 -1.21 -26.59 2.90
CA ASN A 134 -1.06 -28.04 2.73
C ASN A 134 -2.36 -28.80 3.07
N ASN A 135 -2.44 -30.06 2.63
CA ASN A 135 -3.64 -30.88 2.84
C ASN A 135 -3.96 -31.08 4.34
N ALA A 136 -2.95 -31.25 5.19
CA ALA A 136 -3.15 -31.42 6.62
C ALA A 136 -3.80 -30.19 7.28
N GLN A 137 -3.42 -28.98 6.87
CA GLN A 137 -4.05 -27.75 7.34
C GLN A 137 -5.51 -27.65 6.89
N LEU A 138 -5.80 -27.99 5.63
CA LEU A 138 -7.16 -28.00 5.09
C LEU A 138 -8.05 -29.04 5.79
N GLU A 139 -7.56 -30.26 5.98
CA GLU A 139 -8.28 -31.33 6.68
C GLU A 139 -8.61 -30.96 8.14
N ARG A 140 -7.63 -30.40 8.87
CA ARG A 140 -7.81 -29.94 10.26
C ARG A 140 -8.85 -28.82 10.38
N CYS A 141 -9.07 -28.08 9.31
CA CYS A 141 -10.06 -27.00 9.24
C CYS A 141 -11.36 -27.43 8.52
N GLY A 142 -11.58 -28.72 8.25
CA GLY A 142 -12.77 -29.21 7.58
C GLY A 142 -12.95 -28.64 6.15
N GLY A 143 -11.87 -28.31 5.46
CA GLY A 143 -11.87 -27.70 4.14
C GLY A 143 -12.04 -26.17 4.13
N ASP A 144 -12.23 -25.53 5.28
CA ASP A 144 -12.34 -24.06 5.39
C ASP A 144 -10.97 -23.41 5.16
N ARG A 145 -10.77 -22.82 3.96
CA ARG A 145 -9.51 -22.22 3.56
C ARG A 145 -9.15 -20.96 4.37
N GLY A 146 -10.15 -20.19 4.81
CA GLY A 146 -9.93 -19.02 5.66
C GLY A 146 -9.39 -19.43 7.03
N ALA A 147 -9.97 -20.48 7.65
CA ALA A 147 -9.47 -21.06 8.89
C ALA A 147 -8.10 -21.70 8.70
N ALA A 148 -7.85 -22.38 7.58
CA ALA A 148 -6.54 -22.96 7.26
C ALA A 148 -5.45 -21.90 7.10
N LEU A 149 -5.75 -20.71 6.55
CA LEU A 149 -4.83 -19.58 6.51
C LEU A 149 -4.45 -19.09 7.93
N VAL A 150 -5.43 -19.00 8.83
CA VAL A 150 -5.18 -18.64 10.23
C VAL A 150 -4.26 -19.68 10.87
N LEU A 151 -4.61 -20.97 10.73
CA LEU A 151 -3.81 -22.08 11.26
C LEU A 151 -2.36 -22.06 10.75
N ALA A 152 -2.17 -21.84 9.44
CA ALA A 152 -0.85 -21.76 8.85
C ALA A 152 0.00 -20.60 9.39
N VAL A 153 -0.61 -19.44 9.67
CA VAL A 153 0.07 -18.31 10.32
C VAL A 153 0.38 -18.64 11.77
N GLU A 154 -0.54 -19.27 12.50
CA GLU A 154 -0.35 -19.66 13.90
C GLU A 154 0.80 -20.65 14.09
N GLU A 155 0.90 -21.64 13.20
CA GLU A 155 2.01 -22.61 13.21
C GLU A 155 3.35 -21.90 13.02
N GLN A 156 3.44 -20.93 12.09
CA GLN A 156 4.65 -20.13 11.89
C GLN A 156 4.95 -19.21 13.07
N LEU A 157 3.94 -18.55 13.61
CA LEU A 157 4.08 -17.62 14.74
C LEU A 157 4.57 -18.35 15.99
N ARG A 158 4.05 -19.57 16.26
CA ARG A 158 4.48 -20.38 17.39
C ARG A 158 5.97 -20.67 17.35
N LEU A 159 6.53 -21.00 16.18
CA LEU A 159 7.96 -21.27 16.03
C LEU A 159 8.86 -20.10 16.44
N LEU A 160 8.39 -18.85 16.27
CA LEU A 160 9.09 -17.64 16.71
C LEU A 160 8.85 -17.38 18.20
N LEU A 161 7.60 -17.49 18.67
CA LEU A 161 7.26 -17.25 20.07
C LEU A 161 7.90 -18.27 21.03
N ASP A 162 8.05 -19.53 20.63
CA ASP A 162 8.76 -20.57 21.38
C ASP A 162 10.27 -20.23 21.58
N LYS A 163 10.78 -19.29 20.77
CA LYS A 163 12.13 -18.71 20.90
C LYS A 163 12.14 -17.33 21.57
N ASN A 164 11.01 -16.93 22.19
CA ASN A 164 10.77 -15.63 22.79
C ASN A 164 10.89 -14.43 21.82
N PHE A 165 10.86 -14.67 20.49
CA PHE A 165 10.95 -13.60 19.49
C PHE A 165 9.58 -13.01 19.19
N SER A 166 9.41 -11.69 19.37
CA SER A 166 8.13 -11.01 19.20
C SER A 166 8.19 -9.76 18.29
N ASN A 167 9.35 -9.49 17.65
CA ASN A 167 9.48 -8.40 16.68
C ASN A 167 8.97 -8.84 15.30
N VAL A 168 7.65 -9.07 15.22
CA VAL A 168 6.99 -9.82 14.14
C VAL A 168 5.88 -9.00 13.48
N ILE A 169 5.78 -9.12 12.15
CA ILE A 169 4.60 -8.76 11.35
C ILE A 169 3.98 -10.05 10.82
N ILE A 170 2.66 -10.17 10.87
CA ILE A 170 1.93 -11.34 10.34
C ILE A 170 1.14 -11.00 9.09
N SER A 171 0.91 -12.00 8.22
CA SER A 171 0.19 -11.81 6.96
C SER A 171 -0.55 -13.08 6.56
N ALA A 172 -1.83 -12.96 6.21
CA ALA A 172 -2.64 -14.03 5.64
C ALA A 172 -3.29 -13.56 4.35
N LYS A 173 -3.00 -14.19 3.22
CA LYS A 173 -3.45 -13.76 1.90
C LYS A 173 -4.01 -14.94 1.08
N SER A 174 -5.07 -14.68 0.34
CA SER A 174 -5.61 -15.57 -0.69
C SER A 174 -5.97 -14.74 -1.93
N SER A 175 -6.19 -15.39 -3.04
CA SER A 175 -6.82 -14.79 -4.21
C SER A 175 -8.33 -14.58 -4.01
N SER A 176 -8.94 -15.17 -2.98
CA SER A 176 -10.31 -14.91 -2.53
C SER A 176 -10.36 -13.76 -1.53
N VAL A 177 -11.16 -12.75 -1.83
CA VAL A 177 -11.41 -11.62 -0.91
C VAL A 177 -12.00 -12.11 0.40
N ALA A 178 -13.04 -12.97 0.34
CA ALA A 178 -13.74 -13.45 1.53
C ALA A 178 -12.82 -14.24 2.47
N GLU A 179 -11.99 -15.17 1.92
CA GLU A 179 -11.02 -15.93 2.70
C GLU A 179 -10.00 -15.01 3.37
N THR A 180 -9.45 -14.03 2.62
CA THR A 180 -8.43 -13.10 3.12
C THR A 180 -8.99 -12.21 4.22
N VAL A 181 -10.15 -11.59 4.01
CA VAL A 181 -10.79 -10.72 5.00
C VAL A 181 -11.07 -11.50 6.28
N ARG A 182 -11.74 -12.65 6.18
CA ARG A 182 -12.05 -13.50 7.33
C ARG A 182 -10.79 -13.91 8.11
N ALA A 183 -9.74 -14.35 7.43
CA ALA A 183 -8.50 -14.78 8.09
C ALA A 183 -7.85 -13.62 8.84
N ASN A 184 -7.73 -12.44 8.24
CA ASN A 184 -7.09 -11.29 8.89
C ASN A 184 -7.92 -10.74 10.06
N LEU A 185 -9.25 -10.74 9.99
CA LEU A 185 -10.11 -10.38 11.13
C LEU A 185 -9.95 -11.34 12.30
N LEU A 186 -9.87 -12.64 12.04
CA LEU A 186 -9.63 -13.64 13.09
C LEU A 186 -8.24 -13.46 13.72
N LEU A 187 -7.21 -13.22 12.92
CA LEU A 187 -5.84 -12.97 13.41
C LEU A 187 -5.75 -11.69 14.24
N ALA A 188 -6.40 -10.60 13.79
CA ALA A 188 -6.44 -9.33 14.51
C ALA A 188 -7.11 -9.44 15.88
N ASN A 189 -8.17 -10.22 15.99
CA ASN A 189 -8.86 -10.48 17.25
C ASN A 189 -8.04 -11.35 18.22
N LYS A 190 -7.15 -12.19 17.71
CA LYS A 190 -6.41 -13.17 18.50
C LYS A 190 -5.00 -12.72 18.89
N TYR A 191 -4.37 -11.88 18.05
CA TYR A 191 -2.97 -11.51 18.20
C TYR A 191 -2.79 -9.99 18.13
N PRO A 192 -1.89 -9.42 18.96
CA PRO A 192 -1.64 -7.99 18.99
C PRO A 192 -0.62 -7.50 17.94
N PHE A 193 -0.11 -8.37 17.08
CA PHE A 193 0.96 -8.08 16.13
C PHE A 193 0.48 -7.26 14.93
N PRO A 194 1.35 -6.41 14.33
CA PRO A 194 1.05 -5.73 13.09
C PRO A 194 0.69 -6.69 11.96
N LEU A 195 -0.30 -6.27 11.16
CA LEU A 195 -0.84 -7.05 10.04
C LEU A 195 -0.46 -6.38 8.71
N HIS A 196 0.15 -7.19 7.83
CA HIS A 196 0.35 -6.82 6.44
C HIS A 196 -0.78 -7.39 5.58
N VAL A 197 -1.62 -6.51 5.02
CA VAL A 197 -2.82 -6.88 4.29
C VAL A 197 -2.67 -6.70 2.77
N GLY A 198 -3.43 -7.48 2.02
CA GLY A 198 -3.49 -7.43 0.56
C GLY A 198 -4.15 -8.67 0.01
N ILE A 199 -4.61 -8.61 -1.24
CA ILE A 199 -5.12 -9.76 -1.98
C ILE A 199 -4.01 -10.25 -2.90
N THR A 200 -3.66 -11.53 -2.81
CA THR A 200 -2.64 -12.11 -3.71
C THR A 200 -3.28 -12.41 -5.07
N GLU A 201 -2.49 -12.24 -6.15
CA GLU A 201 -2.95 -12.56 -7.51
C GLU A 201 -4.28 -11.88 -7.86
N ALA A 202 -4.39 -10.58 -7.54
CA ALA A 202 -5.62 -9.84 -7.77
C ALA A 202 -5.98 -9.72 -9.26
N GLY A 203 -4.97 -9.75 -10.14
CA GLY A 203 -5.13 -9.67 -11.59
C GLY A 203 -4.49 -8.42 -12.20
N ASN A 204 -5.03 -7.95 -13.31
CA ASN A 204 -4.56 -6.78 -14.02
C ASN A 204 -5.68 -5.77 -14.27
N GLY A 205 -5.31 -4.54 -14.63
CA GLY A 205 -6.24 -3.47 -14.99
C GLY A 205 -7.33 -3.25 -13.94
N ASN A 206 -8.49 -2.77 -14.37
CA ASN A 206 -9.59 -2.40 -13.48
C ASN A 206 -10.10 -3.56 -12.62
N SER A 207 -10.15 -4.78 -13.15
CA SER A 207 -10.64 -5.94 -12.37
C SER A 207 -9.71 -6.27 -11.21
N GLY A 208 -8.40 -6.18 -11.42
CA GLY A 208 -7.40 -6.37 -10.37
C GLY A 208 -7.45 -5.27 -9.32
N VAL A 209 -7.57 -4.01 -9.76
CA VAL A 209 -7.74 -2.85 -8.86
C VAL A 209 -8.99 -3.02 -7.98
N VAL A 210 -10.15 -3.31 -8.59
CA VAL A 210 -11.41 -3.49 -7.85
C VAL A 210 -11.31 -4.62 -6.84
N LYS A 211 -10.74 -5.77 -7.22
CA LYS A 211 -10.58 -6.92 -6.32
C LYS A 211 -9.64 -6.61 -5.15
N GLY A 212 -8.49 -5.98 -5.44
CA GLY A 212 -7.52 -5.55 -4.43
C GLY A 212 -8.12 -4.52 -3.48
N ALA A 213 -8.76 -3.49 -4.03
CA ALA A 213 -9.40 -2.41 -3.27
C ALA A 213 -10.52 -2.92 -2.37
N ALA A 214 -11.41 -3.77 -2.88
CA ALA A 214 -12.50 -4.35 -2.09
C ALA A 214 -11.98 -5.10 -0.85
N GLY A 215 -10.98 -5.98 -1.04
CA GLY A 215 -10.45 -6.75 0.09
C GLY A 215 -9.71 -5.89 1.10
N ILE A 216 -8.85 -4.99 0.65
CA ILE A 216 -8.06 -4.10 1.53
C ILE A 216 -9.00 -3.14 2.26
N ALA A 217 -9.97 -2.52 1.57
CA ALA A 217 -10.91 -1.59 2.19
C ALA A 217 -11.79 -2.26 3.25
N LEU A 218 -12.26 -3.49 3.02
CA LEU A 218 -13.04 -4.25 4.01
C LEU A 218 -12.25 -4.53 5.30
N MET A 219 -10.95 -4.76 5.22
CA MET A 219 -10.10 -4.96 6.40
C MET A 219 -9.80 -3.62 7.10
N LEU A 220 -9.35 -2.62 6.35
CA LEU A 220 -8.98 -1.31 6.91
C LEU A 220 -10.17 -0.59 7.54
N SER A 221 -11.39 -0.69 6.99
CA SER A 221 -12.59 -0.09 7.56
C SER A 221 -12.96 -0.67 8.93
N GLN A 222 -12.50 -1.88 9.24
CA GLN A 222 -12.63 -2.50 10.56
C GLN A 222 -11.40 -2.29 11.44
N GLY A 223 -10.46 -1.43 11.03
CA GLY A 223 -9.25 -1.14 11.76
C GLY A 223 -8.19 -2.25 11.69
N VAL A 224 -8.28 -3.14 10.73
CA VAL A 224 -7.34 -4.25 10.53
C VAL A 224 -6.43 -3.99 9.35
N GLY A 225 -5.12 -3.92 9.62
CA GLY A 225 -4.05 -3.67 8.65
C GLY A 225 -3.18 -2.48 9.05
N ASP A 226 -1.89 -2.72 9.15
CA ASP A 226 -0.86 -1.74 9.54
C ASP A 226 0.06 -1.43 8.37
N THR A 227 0.19 -2.36 7.42
CA THR A 227 0.78 -2.15 6.11
C THR A 227 -0.09 -2.80 5.04
N LEU A 228 -0.07 -2.26 3.83
CA LEU A 228 -0.79 -2.82 2.70
C LEU A 228 0.10 -2.96 1.46
N ARG A 229 -0.20 -3.95 0.61
CA ARG A 229 0.29 -4.02 -0.75
C ARG A 229 -0.84 -4.41 -1.69
N VAL A 230 -1.03 -3.60 -2.74
CA VAL A 230 -1.85 -3.97 -3.89
C VAL A 230 -1.00 -4.85 -4.82
N SER A 231 -1.52 -5.99 -5.28
CA SER A 231 -0.79 -6.92 -6.14
C SER A 231 -1.40 -6.94 -7.53
N LEU A 232 -0.75 -6.26 -8.47
CA LEU A 232 -1.21 -6.15 -9.86
C LEU A 232 -0.15 -6.66 -10.84
N THR A 233 -0.61 -7.13 -11.99
CA THR A 233 0.24 -7.32 -13.17
C THR A 233 0.37 -5.96 -13.89
N ALA A 234 1.12 -5.04 -13.27
CA ALA A 234 1.31 -3.64 -13.67
C ALA A 234 2.62 -3.10 -13.10
N PRO A 235 3.14 -1.93 -13.49
CA PRO A 235 4.24 -1.26 -12.80
C PRO A 235 3.99 -1.11 -11.30
N GLY A 236 5.05 -1.15 -10.47
CA GLY A 236 4.94 -1.04 -9.02
C GLY A 236 4.36 0.29 -8.55
N GLU A 237 4.58 1.34 -9.31
CA GLU A 237 4.04 2.69 -9.09
C GLU A 237 2.51 2.70 -9.10
N GLU A 238 1.87 1.94 -10.00
CA GLU A 238 0.41 1.79 -10.05
C GLU A 238 -0.14 1.05 -8.82
N GLU A 239 0.62 0.07 -8.29
CA GLU A 239 0.28 -0.60 -7.03
C GLU A 239 0.28 0.39 -5.86
N VAL A 240 1.31 1.26 -5.80
CA VAL A 240 1.46 2.29 -4.77
C VAL A 240 0.35 3.35 -4.88
N GLU A 241 0.09 3.87 -6.08
CA GLU A 241 -0.98 4.82 -6.33
C GLU A 241 -2.35 4.25 -5.92
N THR A 242 -2.64 3.01 -6.33
CA THR A 242 -3.87 2.32 -5.93
C THR A 242 -3.96 2.18 -4.41
N GLY A 243 -2.85 1.88 -3.73
CA GLY A 243 -2.78 1.81 -2.28
C GLY A 243 -3.17 3.13 -1.61
N TYR A 244 -2.65 4.25 -2.09
CA TYR A 244 -3.02 5.57 -1.57
C TYR A 244 -4.45 5.96 -1.91
N ASN A 245 -4.95 5.59 -3.09
CA ASN A 245 -6.35 5.82 -3.46
C ASN A 245 -7.32 5.08 -2.52
N ILE A 246 -6.97 3.85 -2.11
CA ILE A 246 -7.75 3.11 -1.10
C ILE A 246 -7.71 3.82 0.26
N LEU A 247 -6.53 4.29 0.69
CA LEU A 247 -6.38 5.00 1.96
C LEU A 247 -7.13 6.34 1.97
N ALA A 248 -7.09 7.09 0.87
CA ALA A 248 -7.81 8.34 0.70
C ALA A 248 -9.33 8.12 0.73
N ALA A 249 -9.83 7.14 -0.04
CA ALA A 249 -11.25 6.80 -0.07
C ALA A 249 -11.81 6.38 1.31
N LEU A 250 -10.95 5.93 2.22
CA LEU A 250 -11.32 5.59 3.61
C LEU A 250 -11.05 6.73 4.60
N GLY A 251 -10.57 7.89 4.15
CA GLY A 251 -10.18 9.02 5.02
C GLY A 251 -9.02 8.70 5.96
N LEU A 252 -8.20 7.69 5.67
CA LEU A 252 -7.09 7.28 6.54
C LEU A 252 -5.80 8.06 6.26
N ARG A 253 -5.46 8.22 4.97
CA ARG A 253 -4.28 8.98 4.51
C ARG A 253 -4.51 9.46 3.09
N SER A 254 -4.07 10.68 2.77
CA SER A 254 -3.94 11.18 1.41
C SER A 254 -2.48 11.48 1.10
N ARG A 255 -2.09 11.39 -0.16
CA ARG A 255 -0.76 11.78 -0.64
C ARG A 255 -0.80 13.06 -1.47
N GLY A 256 -1.96 13.44 -1.92
CA GLY A 256 -2.19 14.62 -2.72
C GLY A 256 -3.62 15.11 -2.52
N TRP A 257 -4.08 15.97 -3.41
CA TRP A 257 -5.47 16.35 -3.42
C TRP A 257 -6.36 15.20 -3.94
N GLU A 258 -7.57 15.13 -3.41
CA GLU A 258 -8.59 14.16 -3.81
C GLU A 258 -9.48 14.75 -4.90
N LEU A 259 -9.74 13.97 -5.95
CA LEU A 259 -10.62 14.38 -7.05
C LEU A 259 -12.06 13.93 -6.80
N VAL A 260 -12.98 14.89 -6.82
CA VAL A 260 -14.41 14.64 -6.95
C VAL A 260 -14.85 15.12 -8.32
N SER A 261 -15.41 14.25 -9.17
CA SER A 261 -15.84 14.65 -10.51
C SER A 261 -17.25 14.18 -10.83
N CYS A 262 -17.98 15.04 -11.53
CA CYS A 262 -19.30 14.75 -12.02
C CYS A 262 -19.27 13.63 -13.10
N PRO A 263 -20.15 12.60 -13.04
CA PRO A 263 -20.21 11.55 -14.04
C PRO A 263 -20.78 12.03 -15.39
N THR A 264 -21.10 13.28 -15.50
CA THR A 264 -21.73 13.97 -16.64
C THR A 264 -23.18 13.58 -16.90
N CYS A 265 -23.93 14.50 -17.49
CA CYS A 265 -25.31 14.27 -17.94
C CYS A 265 -25.64 15.24 -19.09
N GLY A 266 -26.89 15.22 -19.58
CA GLY A 266 -27.33 16.11 -20.65
C GLY A 266 -27.29 17.62 -20.32
N ARG A 267 -27.01 18.00 -19.07
CA ARG A 267 -26.86 19.41 -18.64
C ARG A 267 -25.42 19.93 -18.69
N ARG A 268 -24.44 19.05 -19.04
CA ARG A 268 -23.03 19.45 -19.08
C ARG A 268 -22.82 20.64 -20.01
N ARG A 269 -21.96 21.56 -19.61
CA ARG A 269 -21.50 22.75 -20.39
C ARG A 269 -20.07 22.59 -20.87
N VAL A 270 -19.32 21.61 -20.28
CA VAL A 270 -17.90 21.35 -20.57
C VAL A 270 -17.66 19.84 -20.61
N GLU A 271 -16.57 19.45 -21.25
CA GLU A 271 -16.10 18.06 -21.21
C GLU A 271 -15.31 17.85 -19.90
N VAL A 272 -15.96 17.20 -18.92
CA VAL A 272 -15.40 17.02 -17.57
C VAL A 272 -14.08 16.27 -17.58
N ALA A 273 -13.95 15.23 -18.44
CA ALA A 273 -12.71 14.46 -18.55
C ALA A 273 -11.52 15.32 -19.04
N GLU A 274 -11.77 16.26 -19.95
CA GLU A 274 -10.77 17.20 -20.45
C GLU A 274 -10.35 18.18 -19.34
N LEU A 275 -11.31 18.75 -18.60
CA LEU A 275 -11.00 19.64 -17.46
C LEU A 275 -10.21 18.91 -16.37
N VAL A 276 -10.56 17.66 -16.07
CA VAL A 276 -9.78 16.84 -15.14
C VAL A 276 -8.34 16.65 -15.63
N ALA A 277 -8.14 16.38 -16.92
CA ALA A 277 -6.80 16.21 -17.48
C ALA A 277 -5.98 17.52 -17.43
N ARG A 278 -6.60 18.69 -17.75
CA ARG A 278 -5.98 20.01 -17.64
C ARG A 278 -5.60 20.31 -16.19
N LEU A 279 -6.50 20.06 -15.26
CA LEU A 279 -6.31 20.32 -13.84
C LEU A 279 -5.20 19.45 -13.25
N LYS A 280 -5.13 18.15 -13.59
CA LYS A 280 -4.05 17.26 -13.16
C LYS A 280 -2.66 17.67 -13.66
N LYS A 281 -2.59 18.32 -14.85
CA LYS A 281 -1.33 18.87 -15.36
C LYS A 281 -0.93 20.14 -14.63
N LEU A 282 -1.90 20.98 -14.30
CA LEU A 282 -1.68 22.27 -13.65
C LEU A 282 -1.37 22.10 -12.15
N LEU A 283 -2.07 21.21 -11.49
CA LEU A 283 -1.97 20.95 -10.05
C LEU A 283 -1.42 19.52 -9.83
N PRO A 284 -0.09 19.36 -9.70
CA PRO A 284 0.45 18.05 -9.42
C PRO A 284 -0.19 17.44 -8.16
N PRO A 285 -0.60 16.16 -8.16
CA PRO A 285 -1.32 15.56 -7.04
C PRO A 285 -0.66 15.75 -5.68
N ALA A 286 0.67 15.71 -5.62
CA ALA A 286 1.43 15.89 -4.38
C ALA A 286 1.42 17.33 -3.82
N ALA A 287 0.91 18.32 -4.55
CA ALA A 287 0.99 19.72 -4.15
C ALA A 287 0.13 20.09 -2.94
N ALA A 288 -0.95 19.35 -2.68
CA ALA A 288 -1.92 19.71 -1.65
C ALA A 288 -2.52 18.47 -0.96
N PRO A 289 -1.77 17.77 -0.08
CA PRO A 289 -2.30 16.60 0.63
C PRO A 289 -3.51 16.97 1.48
N GLY A 290 -4.60 16.21 1.32
CA GLY A 290 -5.84 16.38 2.08
C GLY A 290 -6.81 17.43 1.54
N VAL A 291 -6.46 18.14 0.47
CA VAL A 291 -7.37 19.06 -0.22
C VAL A 291 -8.29 18.28 -1.16
N THR A 292 -9.58 18.55 -1.11
CA THR A 292 -10.56 17.97 -2.05
C THR A 292 -10.81 18.96 -3.20
N VAL A 293 -10.57 18.51 -4.43
CA VAL A 293 -10.76 19.29 -5.64
C VAL A 293 -11.91 18.73 -6.47
N ALA A 294 -12.89 19.56 -6.81
CA ALA A 294 -14.06 19.15 -7.57
C ALA A 294 -14.02 19.61 -9.03
N VAL A 295 -14.44 18.75 -9.96
CA VAL A 295 -14.67 19.12 -11.37
C VAL A 295 -16.09 18.74 -11.77
N MET A 296 -16.91 19.77 -12.04
CA MET A 296 -18.35 19.60 -12.26
C MET A 296 -18.75 20.05 -13.66
N GLY A 297 -19.67 19.30 -14.27
CA GLY A 297 -20.09 19.53 -15.65
C GLY A 297 -20.98 20.75 -15.86
N CYS A 298 -21.64 21.28 -14.82
CA CYS A 298 -22.52 22.45 -14.94
C CYS A 298 -22.61 23.23 -13.62
N GLU A 299 -22.98 24.50 -13.74
CA GLU A 299 -23.16 25.45 -12.64
C GLU A 299 -24.38 25.20 -11.78
N VAL A 300 -25.36 24.43 -12.28
CA VAL A 300 -26.69 24.29 -11.63
C VAL A 300 -26.59 23.44 -10.35
N ASN A 301 -26.04 22.25 -10.47
CA ASN A 301 -25.89 21.32 -9.35
C ASN A 301 -24.45 21.22 -8.84
N GLY A 302 -23.47 21.56 -9.70
CA GLY A 302 -22.06 21.35 -9.44
C GLY A 302 -21.60 21.88 -8.07
N PRO A 303 -21.74 23.18 -7.78
CA PRO A 303 -21.30 23.72 -6.49
C PRO A 303 -22.07 23.16 -5.28
N LYS A 304 -23.31 22.72 -5.45
CA LYS A 304 -24.12 22.13 -4.37
C LYS A 304 -23.72 20.68 -4.09
N GLU A 305 -23.57 19.87 -5.15
CA GLU A 305 -23.15 18.47 -5.04
C GLU A 305 -21.72 18.33 -4.55
N ALA A 306 -20.86 19.32 -4.86
CA ALA A 306 -19.48 19.39 -4.44
C ALA A 306 -19.23 20.44 -3.32
N ALA A 307 -20.25 20.78 -2.53
CA ALA A 307 -20.12 21.82 -1.48
C ALA A 307 -19.09 21.48 -0.39
N GLY A 308 -18.77 20.20 -0.20
CA GLY A 308 -17.72 19.75 0.72
C GLY A 308 -16.30 19.85 0.13
N ALA A 309 -16.14 20.14 -1.16
CA ALA A 309 -14.81 20.28 -1.75
C ALA A 309 -14.18 21.63 -1.36
N ASP A 310 -12.88 21.60 -1.04
CA ASP A 310 -12.15 22.83 -0.68
C ASP A 310 -12.01 23.77 -1.86
N PHE A 311 -11.85 23.20 -3.06
CA PHE A 311 -11.72 23.89 -4.33
C PHE A 311 -12.54 23.18 -5.40
N GLY A 312 -13.17 23.94 -6.31
CA GLY A 312 -13.89 23.32 -7.41
C GLY A 312 -14.07 24.21 -8.61
N VAL A 313 -14.19 23.57 -9.77
CA VAL A 313 -14.55 24.20 -11.03
C VAL A 313 -15.82 23.56 -11.58
N ALA A 314 -16.69 24.38 -12.18
CA ALA A 314 -17.92 23.90 -12.82
C ALA A 314 -18.12 24.61 -14.16
N GLY A 315 -18.54 23.88 -15.19
CA GLY A 315 -18.87 24.45 -16.49
C GLY A 315 -20.05 25.39 -16.42
N CYS A 316 -20.02 26.48 -17.18
CA CYS A 316 -21.13 27.40 -17.40
C CYS A 316 -21.24 27.76 -18.89
N PRO A 317 -22.30 28.48 -19.36
CA PRO A 317 -22.53 28.73 -20.77
C PRO A 317 -21.36 29.39 -21.50
N ASP A 318 -20.63 30.30 -20.83
CA ASP A 318 -19.56 31.10 -21.41
C ASP A 318 -18.16 30.71 -20.88
N GLY A 319 -17.99 29.50 -20.34
CA GLY A 319 -16.72 29.07 -19.80
C GLY A 319 -16.87 28.22 -18.52
N PHE A 320 -16.29 28.69 -17.42
CA PHE A 320 -16.35 28.00 -16.15
C PHE A 320 -16.48 28.95 -14.95
N ILE A 321 -16.91 28.39 -13.83
CA ILE A 321 -16.89 29.08 -12.54
C ILE A 321 -15.93 28.34 -11.59
N VAL A 322 -15.29 29.09 -10.70
CA VAL A 322 -14.55 28.58 -9.54
C VAL A 322 -15.41 28.75 -8.30
N PHE A 323 -15.38 27.74 -7.44
CA PHE A 323 -16.01 27.79 -6.12
C PHE A 323 -15.09 27.21 -5.05
N LYS A 324 -15.20 27.72 -3.83
CA LYS A 324 -14.44 27.27 -2.65
C LYS A 324 -15.46 26.92 -1.55
N LYS A 325 -15.48 25.67 -1.10
CA LYS A 325 -16.47 25.16 -0.10
C LYS A 325 -17.92 25.50 -0.48
N GLY A 326 -18.26 25.29 -1.73
CA GLY A 326 -19.59 25.57 -2.28
C GLY A 326 -19.89 27.03 -2.57
N ALA A 327 -19.07 27.99 -2.11
CA ALA A 327 -19.26 29.40 -2.35
C ALA A 327 -18.63 29.83 -3.69
N PHE A 328 -19.34 30.65 -4.48
CA PHE A 328 -18.82 31.21 -5.72
C PHE A 328 -17.58 32.09 -5.44
N ALA A 329 -16.51 31.88 -6.19
CA ALA A 329 -15.28 32.66 -6.10
C ALA A 329 -15.15 33.60 -7.32
N CYS A 330 -15.07 33.05 -8.53
CA CYS A 330 -14.94 33.81 -9.75
C CYS A 330 -15.44 33.02 -10.98
N ARG A 331 -15.44 33.71 -12.15
CA ARG A 331 -15.79 33.16 -13.46
C ARG A 331 -14.66 33.44 -14.43
N GLY A 332 -14.45 32.56 -15.41
CA GLY A 332 -13.50 32.75 -16.51
C GLY A 332 -13.94 32.05 -17.79
N SER A 333 -13.34 32.49 -18.89
CA SER A 333 -13.43 31.79 -20.17
C SER A 333 -12.53 30.54 -20.17
N MET A 334 -12.78 29.62 -21.11
CA MET A 334 -11.94 28.42 -21.22
C MET A 334 -10.47 28.70 -21.60
N ASP A 335 -10.20 29.88 -22.21
CA ASP A 335 -8.84 30.32 -22.55
C ASP A 335 -8.06 30.79 -21.32
N GLU A 336 -8.75 31.28 -20.28
CA GLU A 336 -8.18 31.77 -19.03
C GLU A 336 -8.08 30.63 -17.94
N PHE A 337 -8.42 29.40 -18.28
CA PHE A 337 -8.59 28.32 -17.33
C PHE A 337 -7.34 28.08 -16.44
N GLU A 338 -6.17 27.93 -17.06
CA GLU A 338 -4.94 27.65 -16.34
C GLU A 338 -4.53 28.77 -15.41
N GLU A 339 -4.64 30.04 -15.89
CA GLU A 339 -4.26 31.23 -15.13
C GLU A 339 -5.15 31.39 -13.89
N ILE A 340 -6.47 31.37 -14.10
CA ILE A 340 -7.44 31.55 -13.01
C ILE A 340 -7.36 30.44 -12.01
N VAL A 341 -7.34 29.17 -12.45
CA VAL A 341 -7.27 28.02 -11.56
C VAL A 341 -5.98 28.01 -10.76
N ALA A 342 -4.83 28.29 -11.37
CA ALA A 342 -3.55 28.35 -10.66
C ALA A 342 -3.56 29.44 -9.58
N ARG A 343 -4.04 30.63 -9.90
CA ARG A 343 -4.16 31.75 -8.96
C ARG A 343 -5.07 31.40 -7.78
N GLU A 344 -6.29 30.98 -8.07
CA GLU A 344 -7.29 30.67 -7.04
C GLU A 344 -6.91 29.49 -6.15
N PHE A 345 -6.21 28.50 -6.71
CA PHE A 345 -5.71 27.38 -5.94
C PHE A 345 -4.52 27.77 -5.06
N ALA A 346 -3.60 28.61 -5.56
CA ALA A 346 -2.50 29.14 -4.76
C ALA A 346 -2.99 29.98 -3.56
N GLU A 347 -4.05 30.76 -3.74
CA GLU A 347 -4.70 31.51 -2.66
C GLU A 347 -5.28 30.58 -1.57
N LEU A 348 -5.84 29.41 -1.98
CA LEU A 348 -6.36 28.42 -1.02
C LEU A 348 -5.25 27.82 -0.17
N LEU A 349 -4.07 27.56 -0.75
CA LEU A 349 -2.94 26.98 -0.02
C LEU A 349 -2.26 27.96 0.94
N ASN A 350 -2.46 29.25 0.78
CA ASN A 350 -1.91 30.30 1.63
C ASN A 350 -2.83 30.71 2.78
N GLN A 351 -4.04 30.13 2.87
CA GLN A 351 -5.00 30.32 3.96
C GLN A 351 -4.86 29.25 5.04
#